data_2635db2bdd46e7461ee2044807a395a3
#
_entry.id   2635db2bdd46e7461ee2044807a395a3
#
_cell.length_a   1.000
_cell.length_b   1.000
_cell.length_c   1.000
_cell.angle_alpha   90.00
_cell.angle_beta   90.00
_cell.angle_gamma   90.00
#
_symmetry.space_group_name_H-M   'P 1'
#
loop_
_entity.id
_entity.type
_entity.pdbx_description
1 polymer ?
#
loop_
_entity_poly.entity_id
_entity_poly.type
_entity_poly.pdbx_seq_one_letter_code
_entity_poly.pdbx_strand_id
1 'polypeptide(L)'
;MRKRISTTSNQPSERTLQSELFGREVQFNYSETWLAYSMLGLRLVMAWVFLQAGLEKLLDGGIGDPLAWSSAGFLNNAVPEANPLHGVFLFFAEFGAIVDPLVIFGQILIGLALLFGAFFRFAALMGAIQMFFFWTAAWQAGVAAGLPVENGYVIDSSFVYMLLLFGLGAWGAGRLLGVDRYLEETELVKQNPSLRFLLG
;
A
#
# COMPACT_ATOMS: atom_id res chain seq x y z
N MET A 1 -2.51 44.22 37.73
CA MET A 1 -2.66 43.60 36.41
C MET A 1 -2.16 42.16 36.50
N ARG A 2 -3.04 41.17 36.69
CA ARG A 2 -2.68 39.75 36.82
C ARG A 2 -2.68 39.13 35.41
N LYS A 3 -1.50 38.76 34.90
CA LYS A 3 -1.33 37.98 33.68
C LYS A 3 -1.94 36.59 33.89
N ARG A 4 -3.04 36.29 33.22
CA ARG A 4 -3.55 34.92 33.15
C ARG A 4 -2.56 34.09 32.34
N ILE A 5 -1.90 33.17 32.99
CA ILE A 5 -1.17 32.09 32.34
C ILE A 5 -2.24 31.14 31.78
N SER A 6 -2.43 31.13 30.47
CA SER A 6 -3.22 30.13 29.81
C SER A 6 -2.44 28.81 29.90
N THR A 7 -2.86 27.93 30.80
CA THR A 7 -2.46 26.53 30.75
C THR A 7 -3.05 25.96 29.47
N THR A 8 -2.22 25.75 28.46
CA THR A 8 -2.52 24.94 27.32
C THR A 8 -2.82 23.54 27.84
N SER A 9 -4.08 23.17 27.84
CA SER A 9 -4.50 21.81 28.16
C SER A 9 -3.88 20.84 27.15
N ASN A 10 -3.04 19.96 27.63
CA ASN A 10 -2.43 18.86 26.89
C ASN A 10 -3.46 17.73 26.60
N GLN A 11 -4.72 18.09 26.37
CA GLN A 11 -5.71 17.11 25.94
C GLN A 11 -5.55 16.88 24.43
N PRO A 12 -5.56 15.62 23.97
CA PRO A 12 -5.55 15.34 22.54
C PRO A 12 -6.74 16.07 21.89
N SER A 13 -6.46 16.80 20.80
CA SER A 13 -7.51 17.52 20.09
C SER A 13 -8.50 16.53 19.53
N GLU A 14 -9.68 16.46 20.12
CA GLU A 14 -10.78 15.68 19.59
C GLU A 14 -11.43 16.47 18.46
N ARG A 15 -11.64 15.80 17.33
CA ARG A 15 -12.42 16.32 16.22
C ARG A 15 -13.57 15.39 15.88
N THR A 16 -14.60 15.98 15.30
CA THR A 16 -15.77 15.24 14.82
C THR A 16 -15.68 15.11 13.31
N LEU A 17 -15.70 13.88 12.82
CA LEU A 17 -15.88 13.61 11.40
C LEU A 17 -17.39 13.48 11.13
N GLN A 18 -17.84 14.19 10.09
CA GLN A 18 -19.21 14.07 9.57
C GLN A 18 -19.10 13.64 8.11
N SER A 19 -19.78 12.58 7.75
CA SER A 19 -19.79 12.05 6.39
C SER A 19 -21.11 11.36 6.11
N GLU A 20 -21.47 11.25 4.85
CA GLU A 20 -22.60 10.45 4.40
C GLU A 20 -22.09 9.11 3.86
N LEU A 21 -22.52 8.00 4.48
CA LEU A 21 -22.20 6.65 4.04
C LEU A 21 -23.49 5.89 3.75
N PHE A 22 -23.62 5.40 2.52
CA PHE A 22 -24.79 4.65 2.05
C PHE A 22 -26.13 5.39 2.30
N GLY A 23 -26.15 6.72 2.09
CA GLY A 23 -27.33 7.56 2.31
C GLY A 23 -27.68 7.83 3.78
N ARG A 24 -26.75 7.55 4.70
CA ARG A 24 -26.90 7.82 6.13
C ARG A 24 -25.82 8.77 6.62
N GLU A 25 -26.22 9.79 7.36
CA GLU A 25 -25.27 10.66 8.05
C GLU A 25 -24.58 9.87 9.18
N VAL A 26 -23.23 9.87 9.12
CA VAL A 26 -22.38 9.26 10.14
C VAL A 26 -21.54 10.34 10.78
N GLN A 27 -21.57 10.40 12.11
CA GLN A 27 -20.79 11.33 12.89
C GLN A 27 -20.07 10.58 14.01
N PHE A 28 -18.74 10.79 14.12
CA PHE A 28 -17.96 10.23 15.23
C PHE A 28 -16.78 11.14 15.60
N ASN A 29 -16.44 11.10 16.90
CA ASN A 29 -15.31 11.84 17.43
C ASN A 29 -14.03 11.00 17.34
N TYR A 30 -12.93 11.63 16.99
CA TYR A 30 -11.62 10.98 16.92
C TYR A 30 -10.53 11.91 17.46
N SER A 31 -9.47 11.30 18.01
CA SER A 31 -8.28 12.02 18.44
C SER A 31 -7.31 12.15 17.26
N GLU A 32 -6.98 13.38 16.86
CA GLU A 32 -6.00 13.64 15.79
C GLU A 32 -4.64 13.03 16.10
N THR A 33 -4.21 13.10 17.36
CA THR A 33 -2.92 12.55 17.78
C THR A 33 -2.85 11.06 17.61
N TRP A 34 -3.85 10.31 18.11
CA TRP A 34 -3.87 8.85 17.97
C TRP A 34 -4.04 8.41 16.52
N LEU A 35 -4.83 9.14 15.74
CA LEU A 35 -4.96 8.87 14.32
C LEU A 35 -3.62 9.06 13.61
N ALA A 36 -2.89 10.16 13.88
CA ALA A 36 -1.58 10.41 13.29
C ALA A 36 -0.56 9.32 13.63
N TYR A 37 -0.48 8.90 14.90
CA TYR A 37 0.41 7.79 15.30
C TYR A 37 0.03 6.46 14.65
N SER A 38 -1.26 6.13 14.57
CA SER A 38 -1.71 4.89 13.95
C SER A 38 -1.39 4.87 12.45
N MET A 39 -1.63 5.97 11.73
CA MET A 39 -1.31 6.09 10.31
C MET A 39 0.20 6.01 10.07
N LEU A 40 1.02 6.66 10.90
CA LEU A 40 2.48 6.57 10.80
C LEU A 40 2.96 5.13 11.06
N GLY A 41 2.45 4.47 12.10
CA GLY A 41 2.79 3.09 12.42
C GLY A 41 2.43 2.12 11.28
N LEU A 42 1.21 2.20 10.77
CA LEU A 42 0.76 1.38 9.64
C LEU A 42 1.58 1.66 8.37
N ARG A 43 1.93 2.92 8.10
CA ARG A 43 2.80 3.29 6.98
C ARG A 43 4.17 2.63 7.07
N LEU A 44 4.81 2.68 8.26
CA LEU A 44 6.12 2.07 8.46
C LEU A 44 6.07 0.54 8.36
N VAL A 45 5.03 -0.09 8.88
CA VAL A 45 4.81 -1.53 8.72
C VAL A 45 4.67 -1.90 7.25
N MET A 46 3.84 -1.19 6.49
CA MET A 46 3.67 -1.47 5.05
C MET A 46 4.95 -1.18 4.26
N ALA A 47 5.69 -0.13 4.60
CA ALA A 47 7.01 0.14 4.02
C ALA A 47 7.95 -1.03 4.21
N TRP A 48 8.02 -1.57 5.43
CA TRP A 48 8.86 -2.74 5.75
C TRP A 48 8.44 -3.99 4.97
N VAL A 49 7.14 -4.30 4.92
CA VAL A 49 6.60 -5.45 4.18
C VAL A 49 7.05 -5.42 2.71
N PHE A 50 6.94 -4.27 2.05
CA PHE A 50 7.33 -4.12 0.65
C PHE A 50 8.85 -4.15 0.47
N LEU A 51 9.61 -3.46 1.32
CA LEU A 51 11.07 -3.45 1.25
C LEU A 51 11.64 -4.85 1.47
N GLN A 52 11.21 -5.53 2.53
CA GLN A 52 11.66 -6.89 2.80
C GLN A 52 11.37 -7.80 1.62
N ALA A 53 10.13 -7.83 1.12
CA ALA A 53 9.74 -8.69 0.02
C ALA A 53 10.50 -8.41 -1.29
N GLY A 54 10.81 -7.12 -1.57
CA GLY A 54 11.58 -6.74 -2.74
C GLY A 54 13.08 -7.07 -2.58
N LEU A 55 13.65 -6.82 -1.40
CA LEU A 55 15.05 -7.10 -1.11
C LEU A 55 15.34 -8.61 -1.06
N GLU A 56 14.45 -9.42 -0.48
CA GLU A 56 14.55 -10.88 -0.50
C GLU A 56 14.64 -11.40 -1.93
N LYS A 57 13.78 -10.93 -2.82
CA LYS A 57 13.82 -11.32 -4.23
C LYS A 57 15.07 -10.83 -4.97
N LEU A 58 15.50 -9.59 -4.68
CA LEU A 58 16.70 -9.02 -5.28
C LEU A 58 17.96 -9.81 -4.90
N LEU A 59 18.00 -10.36 -3.69
CA LEU A 59 19.15 -11.05 -3.13
C LEU A 59 19.02 -12.59 -3.18
N ASP A 60 17.99 -13.13 -3.79
CA ASP A 60 17.71 -14.58 -3.85
C ASP A 60 18.88 -15.36 -4.45
N GLY A 61 19.52 -14.85 -5.51
CA GLY A 61 20.74 -15.40 -6.11
C GLY A 61 22.04 -14.98 -5.41
N GLY A 62 21.95 -14.24 -4.31
CA GLY A 62 23.12 -13.61 -3.64
C GLY A 62 23.55 -12.31 -4.32
N ILE A 63 24.62 -11.69 -3.78
CA ILE A 63 25.13 -10.41 -4.29
C ILE A 63 25.71 -10.54 -5.71
N GLY A 64 26.09 -11.73 -6.14
CA GLY A 64 26.68 -11.99 -7.46
C GLY A 64 25.66 -12.13 -8.59
N ASP A 65 24.40 -12.40 -8.27
CA ASP A 65 23.31 -12.55 -9.24
C ASP A 65 21.99 -11.94 -8.70
N PRO A 66 21.88 -10.62 -8.72
CA PRO A 66 20.76 -9.91 -8.09
C PRO A 66 19.41 -10.06 -8.80
N LEU A 67 19.32 -10.77 -9.92
CA LEU A 67 18.09 -11.02 -10.67
C LEU A 67 17.85 -12.51 -10.90
N ALA A 68 18.41 -13.39 -10.07
CA ALA A 68 18.20 -14.83 -10.13
C ALA A 68 16.76 -15.24 -9.81
N TRP A 69 16.05 -14.44 -9.00
CA TRP A 69 14.64 -14.69 -8.71
C TRP A 69 13.78 -14.57 -9.96
N SER A 70 12.87 -15.52 -10.15
CA SER A 70 11.94 -15.51 -11.28
C SER A 70 10.50 -15.69 -10.82
N SER A 71 9.62 -14.83 -11.32
CA SER A 71 8.18 -14.92 -11.13
C SER A 71 7.60 -16.17 -11.81
N ALA A 72 8.24 -16.65 -12.87
CA ALA A 72 7.76 -17.82 -13.64
C ALA A 72 7.64 -19.07 -12.78
N GLY A 73 8.56 -19.26 -11.81
CA GLY A 73 8.49 -20.36 -10.85
C GLY A 73 7.21 -20.34 -10.02
N PHE A 74 6.82 -19.17 -9.53
CA PHE A 74 5.56 -18.98 -8.81
C PHE A 74 4.34 -19.09 -9.74
N LEU A 75 4.36 -18.39 -10.85
CA LEU A 75 3.21 -18.30 -11.77
C LEU A 75 2.86 -19.65 -12.41
N ASN A 76 3.87 -20.49 -12.71
CA ASN A 76 3.65 -21.80 -13.30
C ASN A 76 3.29 -22.89 -12.28
N ASN A 77 3.74 -22.78 -11.02
CA ASN A 77 3.62 -23.89 -10.08
C ASN A 77 2.73 -23.59 -8.86
N ALA A 78 2.61 -22.32 -8.46
CA ALA A 78 1.85 -21.95 -7.28
C ALA A 78 0.45 -21.41 -7.57
N VAL A 79 0.21 -20.90 -8.79
CA VAL A 79 -1.15 -20.52 -9.21
C VAL A 79 -1.96 -21.76 -9.51
N PRO A 80 -3.09 -22.02 -8.82
CA PRO A 80 -3.87 -23.23 -9.01
C PRO A 80 -4.43 -23.34 -10.43
N GLU A 81 -4.46 -24.53 -11.00
CA GLU A 81 -5.08 -24.80 -12.32
C GLU A 81 -6.58 -24.45 -12.34
N ALA A 82 -7.26 -24.60 -11.19
CA ALA A 82 -8.66 -24.24 -11.03
C ALA A 82 -8.91 -22.72 -10.93
N ASN A 83 -7.86 -21.90 -10.88
CA ASN A 83 -7.98 -20.45 -10.82
C ASN A 83 -8.57 -19.92 -12.13
N PRO A 84 -9.65 -19.12 -12.12
CA PRO A 84 -10.26 -18.59 -13.33
C PRO A 84 -9.34 -17.66 -14.13
N LEU A 85 -8.28 -17.13 -13.50
CA LEU A 85 -7.26 -16.28 -14.13
C LEU A 85 -5.96 -17.05 -14.42
N HIS A 86 -5.93 -18.38 -14.27
CA HIS A 86 -4.74 -19.21 -14.47
C HIS A 86 -4.03 -18.91 -15.79
N GLY A 87 -4.77 -18.87 -16.90
CA GLY A 87 -4.21 -18.57 -18.22
C GLY A 87 -3.60 -17.17 -18.33
N VAL A 88 -4.13 -16.19 -17.59
CA VAL A 88 -3.56 -14.83 -17.53
C VAL A 88 -2.22 -14.86 -16.80
N PHE A 89 -2.12 -15.60 -15.71
CA PHE A 89 -0.89 -15.73 -14.94
C PHE A 89 0.18 -16.50 -15.71
N LEU A 90 -0.19 -17.57 -16.46
CA LEU A 90 0.73 -18.26 -17.35
C LEU A 90 1.26 -17.35 -18.45
N PHE A 91 0.41 -16.51 -19.04
CA PHE A 91 0.84 -15.49 -20.00
C PHE A 91 1.91 -14.55 -19.40
N PHE A 92 1.72 -14.08 -18.17
CA PHE A 92 2.75 -13.25 -17.50
C PHE A 92 4.04 -14.03 -17.24
N ALA A 93 3.99 -15.34 -17.00
CA ALA A 93 5.18 -16.17 -16.80
C ALA A 93 6.09 -16.21 -18.04
N GLU A 94 5.53 -16.05 -19.24
CA GLU A 94 6.31 -15.99 -20.50
C GLU A 94 7.11 -14.68 -20.62
N PHE A 95 6.72 -13.64 -19.91
CA PHE A 95 7.35 -12.32 -19.94
C PHE A 95 8.24 -12.05 -18.71
N GLY A 96 8.88 -13.06 -18.13
CA GLY A 96 9.73 -12.95 -16.95
C GLY A 96 10.75 -11.85 -17.04
N ALA A 97 11.38 -11.62 -18.19
CA ALA A 97 12.34 -10.54 -18.40
C ALA A 97 11.80 -9.12 -18.09
N ILE A 98 10.47 -8.94 -18.12
CA ILE A 98 9.79 -7.68 -17.78
C ILE A 98 9.13 -7.79 -16.39
N VAL A 99 8.48 -8.92 -16.12
CA VAL A 99 7.70 -9.12 -14.89
C VAL A 99 8.61 -9.19 -13.66
N ASP A 100 9.75 -9.88 -13.76
CA ASP A 100 10.67 -10.07 -12.63
C ASP A 100 11.23 -8.74 -12.11
N PRO A 101 11.88 -7.90 -12.95
CA PRO A 101 12.34 -6.59 -12.48
C PRO A 101 11.18 -5.67 -12.07
N LEU A 102 10.02 -5.74 -12.71
CA LEU A 102 8.86 -4.95 -12.33
C LEU A 102 8.36 -5.31 -10.92
N VAL A 103 8.35 -6.59 -10.56
CA VAL A 103 7.97 -7.05 -9.21
C VAL A 103 9.04 -6.67 -8.20
N ILE A 104 10.31 -6.96 -8.46
CA ILE A 104 11.42 -6.70 -7.54
C ILE A 104 11.55 -5.20 -7.26
N PHE A 105 11.80 -4.41 -8.30
CA PHE A 105 12.01 -2.96 -8.15
C PHE A 105 10.73 -2.23 -7.80
N GLY A 106 9.58 -2.71 -8.29
CA GLY A 106 8.27 -2.19 -7.89
C GLY A 106 8.07 -2.27 -6.38
N GLN A 107 8.34 -3.43 -5.76
CA GLN A 107 8.24 -3.59 -4.31
C GLN A 107 9.23 -2.70 -3.56
N ILE A 108 10.48 -2.62 -4.00
CA ILE A 108 11.49 -1.76 -3.38
C ILE A 108 11.09 -0.28 -3.48
N LEU A 109 10.68 0.18 -4.66
CA LEU A 109 10.30 1.57 -4.87
C LEU A 109 9.04 1.95 -4.10
N ILE A 110 8.02 1.07 -4.08
CA ILE A 110 6.82 1.26 -3.25
C ILE A 110 7.23 1.35 -1.78
N GLY A 111 8.05 0.41 -1.30
CA GLY A 111 8.51 0.39 0.08
C GLY A 111 9.28 1.65 0.48
N LEU A 112 10.19 2.13 -0.38
CA LEU A 112 10.92 3.38 -0.15
C LEU A 112 9.98 4.60 -0.17
N ALA A 113 9.05 4.66 -1.13
CA ALA A 113 8.07 5.73 -1.21
C ALA A 113 7.18 5.80 0.03
N LEU A 114 6.73 4.64 0.53
CA LEU A 114 5.99 4.55 1.78
C LEU A 114 6.85 4.94 2.98
N LEU A 115 8.10 4.51 3.05
CA LEU A 115 9.02 4.81 4.16
C LEU A 115 9.28 6.31 4.28
N PHE A 116 9.61 6.96 3.17
CA PHE A 116 9.93 8.39 3.14
C PHE A 116 8.69 9.28 3.03
N GLY A 117 7.51 8.72 2.71
CA GLY A 117 6.30 9.48 2.45
C GLY A 117 6.46 10.39 1.22
N ALA A 118 6.99 9.82 0.12
CA ALA A 118 7.23 10.52 -1.14
C ALA A 118 6.35 9.90 -2.25
N PHE A 119 5.62 10.72 -3.01
CA PHE A 119 4.63 10.25 -3.99
C PHE A 119 3.70 9.19 -3.39
N PHE A 120 3.27 9.46 -2.17
CA PHE A 120 2.70 8.46 -1.29
C PHE A 120 1.42 7.83 -1.84
N ARG A 121 0.50 8.65 -2.37
CA ARG A 121 -0.76 8.14 -2.94
C ARG A 121 -0.52 7.27 -4.15
N PHE A 122 0.41 7.66 -5.00
CA PHE A 122 0.80 6.85 -6.16
C PHE A 122 1.39 5.52 -5.71
N ALA A 123 2.33 5.52 -4.77
CA ALA A 123 2.93 4.31 -4.23
C ALA A 123 1.90 3.40 -3.56
N ALA A 124 0.99 3.97 -2.76
CA ALA A 124 -0.09 3.24 -2.12
C ALA A 124 -1.04 2.60 -3.14
N LEU A 125 -1.37 3.31 -4.23
CA LEU A 125 -2.18 2.76 -5.32
C LEU A 125 -1.46 1.62 -6.03
N MET A 126 -0.18 1.80 -6.40
CA MET A 126 0.60 0.75 -7.07
C MET A 126 0.77 -0.47 -6.18
N GLY A 127 1.03 -0.27 -4.89
CA GLY A 127 1.09 -1.35 -3.92
C GLY A 127 -0.24 -2.08 -3.76
N ALA A 128 -1.37 -1.35 -3.71
CA ALA A 128 -2.69 -1.95 -3.65
C ALA A 128 -3.01 -2.79 -4.91
N ILE A 129 -2.64 -2.30 -6.10
CA ILE A 129 -2.77 -3.05 -7.36
C ILE A 129 -1.91 -4.32 -7.31
N GLN A 130 -0.67 -4.23 -6.84
CA GLN A 130 0.20 -5.41 -6.73
C GLN A 130 -0.36 -6.44 -5.76
N MET A 131 -0.88 -6.01 -4.60
CA MET A 131 -1.53 -6.90 -3.64
C MET A 131 -2.82 -7.50 -4.20
N PHE A 132 -3.58 -6.77 -5.02
CA PHE A 132 -4.73 -7.30 -5.73
C PHE A 132 -4.33 -8.45 -6.67
N PHE A 133 -3.25 -8.31 -7.44
CA PHE A 133 -2.75 -9.40 -8.29
C PHE A 133 -2.31 -10.61 -7.47
N PHE A 134 -1.61 -10.42 -6.34
CA PHE A 134 -1.19 -11.52 -5.48
C PHE A 134 -2.40 -12.23 -4.86
N TRP A 135 -3.39 -11.47 -4.42
CA TRP A 135 -4.64 -12.02 -3.90
C TRP A 135 -5.38 -12.84 -4.96
N THR A 136 -5.53 -12.33 -6.18
CA THR A 136 -6.21 -13.06 -7.27
C THR A 136 -5.42 -14.27 -7.74
N ALA A 137 -4.08 -14.25 -7.66
CA ALA A 137 -3.24 -15.40 -7.99
C ALA A 137 -3.45 -16.58 -7.01
N ALA A 138 -3.81 -16.32 -5.76
CA ALA A 138 -4.06 -17.32 -4.75
C ALA A 138 -5.45 -17.99 -4.84
N TRP A 139 -6.34 -17.55 -5.73
CA TRP A 139 -7.68 -18.13 -5.87
C TRP A 139 -7.63 -19.55 -6.38
N GLN A 140 -8.31 -20.47 -5.67
CA GLN A 140 -8.27 -21.89 -6.04
C GLN A 140 -9.35 -22.29 -7.05
N ALA A 141 -10.58 -21.81 -6.92
CA ALA A 141 -11.67 -22.28 -7.77
C ALA A 141 -12.65 -21.21 -8.23
N GLY A 142 -12.37 -19.96 -7.95
CA GLY A 142 -13.19 -18.81 -8.34
C GLY A 142 -14.56 -18.74 -7.65
N VAL A 143 -15.35 -17.77 -8.09
CA VAL A 143 -16.65 -17.42 -7.48
C VAL A 143 -17.65 -18.58 -7.47
N ALA A 144 -17.65 -19.43 -8.51
CA ALA A 144 -18.57 -20.55 -8.64
C ALA A 144 -18.33 -21.68 -7.63
N ALA A 145 -17.12 -21.79 -7.09
CA ALA A 145 -16.76 -22.79 -6.08
C ALA A 145 -16.67 -22.22 -4.66
N GLY A 146 -17.20 -21.03 -4.43
CA GLY A 146 -17.27 -20.42 -3.10
C GLY A 146 -16.09 -19.54 -2.71
N LEU A 147 -15.34 -19.01 -3.69
CA LEU A 147 -14.20 -18.11 -3.47
C LEU A 147 -13.19 -18.63 -2.42
N PRO A 148 -12.71 -19.87 -2.47
CA PRO A 148 -11.58 -20.20 -1.65
C PRO A 148 -10.35 -19.51 -2.22
N VAL A 149 -9.79 -18.63 -1.47
CA VAL A 149 -8.41 -18.14 -1.59
C VAL A 149 -7.52 -19.07 -0.80
N GLU A 150 -6.23 -18.83 -0.85
CA GLU A 150 -5.23 -19.62 -0.13
C GLU A 150 -5.74 -20.12 1.24
N ASN A 151 -5.62 -21.41 1.50
CA ASN A 151 -6.15 -22.07 2.72
C ASN A 151 -7.67 -21.97 2.93
N GLY A 152 -8.46 -21.67 1.91
CA GLY A 152 -9.91 -21.61 1.97
C GLY A 152 -10.49 -20.29 2.55
N TYR A 153 -9.67 -19.26 2.71
CA TYR A 153 -10.10 -17.94 3.20
C TYR A 153 -10.27 -16.95 2.05
N VAL A 154 -11.36 -16.19 2.05
CA VAL A 154 -11.57 -15.06 1.11
C VAL A 154 -10.63 -13.90 1.43
N ILE A 155 -10.30 -13.73 2.69
CA ILE A 155 -9.44 -12.66 3.19
C ILE A 155 -8.12 -13.28 3.63
N ASP A 156 -7.06 -12.98 2.89
CA ASP A 156 -5.67 -13.29 3.19
C ASP A 156 -4.87 -12.03 3.51
N SER A 157 -3.56 -12.17 3.72
CA SER A 157 -2.67 -11.04 3.99
C SER A 157 -2.62 -10.04 2.83
N SER A 158 -2.67 -10.51 1.57
CA SER A 158 -2.63 -9.63 0.39
C SER A 158 -3.87 -8.75 0.32
N PHE A 159 -5.04 -9.31 0.61
CA PHE A 159 -6.29 -8.54 0.69
C PHE A 159 -6.24 -7.49 1.80
N VAL A 160 -5.74 -7.86 2.99
CA VAL A 160 -5.59 -6.92 4.12
C VAL A 160 -4.62 -5.79 3.76
N TYR A 161 -3.46 -6.11 3.15
CA TYR A 161 -2.47 -5.11 2.74
C TYR A 161 -3.01 -4.18 1.64
N MET A 162 -3.79 -4.71 0.71
CA MET A 162 -4.47 -3.90 -0.31
C MET A 162 -5.38 -2.85 0.33
N LEU A 163 -6.22 -3.24 1.30
CA LEU A 163 -7.12 -2.31 2.00
C LEU A 163 -6.37 -1.31 2.88
N LEU A 164 -5.30 -1.75 3.55
CA LEU A 164 -4.45 -0.85 4.34
C LEU A 164 -3.80 0.22 3.46
N LEU A 165 -3.25 -0.16 2.31
CA LEU A 165 -2.65 0.79 1.37
C LEU A 165 -3.69 1.76 0.82
N PHE A 166 -4.87 1.26 0.44
CA PHE A 166 -5.99 2.12 0.03
C PHE A 166 -6.35 3.14 1.11
N GLY A 167 -6.51 2.69 2.35
CA GLY A 167 -6.83 3.55 3.50
C GLY A 167 -5.74 4.60 3.74
N LEU A 168 -4.47 4.19 3.81
CA LEU A 168 -3.34 5.10 4.01
C LEU A 168 -3.23 6.14 2.88
N GLY A 169 -3.45 5.73 1.62
CA GLY A 169 -3.47 6.62 0.46
C GLY A 169 -4.64 7.62 0.53
N ALA A 170 -5.84 7.16 0.89
CA ALA A 170 -7.03 8.01 1.03
C ALA A 170 -6.83 9.09 2.11
N TRP A 171 -6.22 8.74 3.23
CA TRP A 171 -5.93 9.68 4.33
C TRP A 171 -4.74 10.59 4.05
N GLY A 172 -3.91 10.29 3.05
CA GLY A 172 -2.73 11.10 2.73
C GLY A 172 -1.63 10.99 3.80
N ALA A 173 -1.33 9.76 4.23
CA ALA A 173 -0.36 9.50 5.28
C ALA A 173 1.08 9.93 4.93
N GLY A 174 1.37 10.25 3.68
CA GLY A 174 2.67 10.78 3.23
C GLY A 174 3.01 12.16 3.78
N ARG A 175 1.99 12.96 4.16
CA ARG A 175 2.19 14.27 4.80
C ARG A 175 2.65 14.18 6.26
N LEU A 176 2.43 13.04 6.90
CA LEU A 176 2.84 12.81 8.29
C LEU A 176 4.34 12.54 8.35
N LEU A 177 5.14 13.56 8.66
CA LEU A 177 6.60 13.48 8.71
C LEU A 177 7.23 12.94 7.41
N GLY A 178 6.56 13.13 6.26
CA GLY A 178 7.03 12.66 4.96
C GLY A 178 7.47 13.77 4.03
N VAL A 179 8.11 13.36 2.93
CA VAL A 179 8.66 14.25 1.91
C VAL A 179 7.56 14.97 1.12
N ASP A 180 6.38 14.37 1.00
CA ASP A 180 5.27 14.95 0.22
C ASP A 180 4.86 16.35 0.72
N ARG A 181 4.95 16.58 2.03
CA ARG A 181 4.71 17.90 2.61
C ARG A 181 5.61 18.97 1.99
N TYR A 182 6.88 18.65 1.77
CA TYR A 182 7.84 19.59 1.17
C TYR A 182 7.66 19.67 -0.34
N LEU A 183 7.33 18.56 -1.01
CA LEU A 183 7.09 18.54 -2.44
C LEU A 183 5.89 19.41 -2.84
N GLU A 184 4.83 19.45 -2.03
CA GLU A 184 3.66 20.30 -2.27
C GLU A 184 3.99 21.79 -2.29
N GLU A 185 5.05 22.22 -1.60
CA GLU A 185 5.50 23.61 -1.55
C GLU A 185 6.38 24.01 -2.73
N THR A 186 6.82 23.05 -3.55
CA THR A 186 7.70 23.31 -4.71
C THR A 186 6.94 24.02 -5.84
N GLU A 187 7.67 24.85 -6.58
CA GLU A 187 7.11 25.56 -7.73
C GLU A 187 6.57 24.59 -8.81
N LEU A 188 7.20 23.43 -8.95
CA LEU A 188 6.79 22.40 -9.91
C LEU A 188 5.37 21.90 -9.62
N VAL A 189 5.05 21.62 -8.35
CA VAL A 189 3.72 21.18 -7.92
C VAL A 189 2.71 22.32 -7.95
N LYS A 190 3.12 23.55 -7.60
CA LYS A 190 2.25 24.73 -7.69
C LYS A 190 1.83 25.03 -9.14
N GLN A 191 2.73 24.86 -10.10
CA GLN A 191 2.45 25.07 -11.52
C GLN A 191 1.65 23.92 -12.15
N ASN A 192 1.72 22.71 -11.56
CA ASN A 192 1.03 21.51 -12.03
C ASN A 192 0.15 20.91 -10.94
N PRO A 193 -1.06 21.45 -10.69
CA PRO A 193 -1.94 21.02 -9.61
C PRO A 193 -2.33 19.52 -9.65
N SER A 194 -2.29 18.91 -10.83
CA SER A 194 -2.54 17.47 -11.02
C SER A 194 -1.53 16.59 -10.29
N LEU A 195 -0.29 17.06 -10.09
CA LEU A 195 0.72 16.31 -9.33
C LEU A 195 0.33 16.11 -7.87
N ARG A 196 -0.53 16.97 -7.30
CA ARG A 196 -1.03 16.80 -5.93
C ARG A 196 -1.85 15.53 -5.73
N PHE A 197 -2.43 14.96 -6.78
CA PHE A 197 -3.13 13.67 -6.69
C PHE A 197 -2.17 12.50 -6.42
N LEU A 198 -0.90 12.63 -6.78
CA LEU A 198 0.13 11.62 -6.57
C LEU A 198 0.77 11.71 -5.18
N LEU A 199 0.68 12.90 -4.57
CA LEU A 199 1.20 13.21 -3.23
C LEU A 199 0.13 12.90 -2.18
N GLY A 200 0.56 12.61 -0.94
CA GLY A 200 -0.36 12.18 0.10
C GLY A 200 -0.22 12.90 1.41
#